data_d802af8e9e17e95ff88663f4964d7b80
#
_entry.id   d802af8e9e17e95ff88663f4964d7b80
#
_cell.length_a   1.000
_cell.length_b   1.000
_cell.length_c   1.000
_cell.angle_alpha   90.00
_cell.angle_beta   90.00
_cell.angle_gamma   90.00
#
_symmetry.space_group_name_H-M   'P 1'
#
loop_
_entity.id
_entity.type
_entity.pdbx_description
1 polymer ?
#
loop_
_entity_poly.entity_id
_entity_poly.type
_entity_poly.pdbx_seq_one_letter_code
_entity_poly.pdbx_strand_id
1 'polypeptide(L)'
;MSNRLKGKRSFVTAAAAGIGRACAVAFAREGASVFATDIDENALITLKSEGIAEVARLDARDTAAVNATAKRVGKVDILLNAAGFVHHGTVLQCSDEDFDFSFDLNVKSMHRTIRAFLPSMLEGGGGSIVNIASAAGVFKAAPNRYVYGATKAAVAALTRSVAADFITRGIRCNCICPGTIETPSMLQRAAAAGPGGREMFVSRQPMERLGTAQEIAALAVYLASDESAFTTGVAHLIDGGWTL
;
A
#
# COMPACT_ATOMS: atom_id res chain seq x y z
N MET A 1 3.96 23.80 -5.82
CA MET A 1 4.21 22.51 -5.16
C MET A 1 4.41 22.79 -3.70
N SER A 2 3.71 22.11 -2.81
CA SER A 2 3.74 22.42 -1.36
C SER A 2 5.00 21.94 -0.65
N ASN A 3 5.80 21.08 -1.26
CA ASN A 3 7.07 20.53 -0.72
C ASN A 3 6.95 19.84 0.66
N ARG A 4 5.82 19.19 0.94
CA ARG A 4 5.50 18.53 2.23
C ARG A 4 6.48 17.41 2.59
N LEU A 5 7.12 16.82 1.58
CA LEU A 5 8.09 15.72 1.71
C LEU A 5 9.51 16.12 1.28
N LYS A 6 9.79 17.44 1.21
CA LYS A 6 11.10 17.94 0.78
C LYS A 6 12.23 17.36 1.65
N GLY A 7 13.23 16.80 0.98
CA GLY A 7 14.41 16.21 1.61
C GLY A 7 14.19 14.82 2.23
N LYS A 8 12.96 14.28 2.19
CA LYS A 8 12.68 12.91 2.65
C LYS A 8 13.01 11.90 1.56
N ARG A 9 13.47 10.73 1.96
CA ARG A 9 13.71 9.58 1.09
C ARG A 9 12.62 8.53 1.31
N SER A 10 11.97 8.08 0.24
CA SER A 10 10.89 7.10 0.31
C SER A 10 11.20 5.83 -0.46
N PHE A 11 10.74 4.69 0.07
CA PHE A 11 10.70 3.41 -0.61
C PHE A 11 9.26 2.98 -0.85
N VAL A 12 8.92 2.61 -2.09
CA VAL A 12 7.55 2.27 -2.48
C VAL A 12 7.53 0.91 -3.18
N THR A 13 6.71 -0.02 -2.69
CA THR A 13 6.47 -1.31 -3.34
C THR A 13 5.24 -1.27 -4.25
N ALA A 14 5.19 -2.13 -5.27
CA ALA A 14 4.10 -2.21 -6.26
C ALA A 14 3.81 -0.84 -6.92
N ALA A 15 4.88 -0.15 -7.33
CA ALA A 15 4.82 1.21 -7.83
C ALA A 15 4.56 1.31 -9.35
N ALA A 16 4.49 0.20 -10.07
CA ALA A 16 4.28 0.21 -11.52
C ALA A 16 2.88 0.67 -11.92
N ALA A 17 1.86 0.43 -11.08
CA ALA A 17 0.47 0.73 -11.39
C ALA A 17 -0.38 1.12 -10.17
N GLY A 18 -1.59 1.59 -10.41
CA GLY A 18 -2.63 1.81 -9.41
C GLY A 18 -2.21 2.71 -8.26
N ILE A 19 -2.54 2.28 -7.02
CA ILE A 19 -2.31 3.07 -5.81
C ILE A 19 -0.82 3.29 -5.56
N GLY A 20 0.02 2.25 -5.71
CA GLY A 20 1.46 2.38 -5.49
C GLY A 20 2.10 3.41 -6.42
N ARG A 21 1.72 3.38 -7.72
CA ARG A 21 2.19 4.37 -8.70
C ARG A 21 1.75 5.78 -8.33
N ALA A 22 0.48 5.97 -8.01
CA ALA A 22 -0.06 7.28 -7.65
C ALA A 22 0.64 7.86 -6.41
N CYS A 23 0.91 7.02 -5.40
CA CYS A 23 1.65 7.42 -4.20
C CYS A 23 3.10 7.80 -4.53
N ALA A 24 3.80 6.99 -5.33
CA ALA A 24 5.18 7.28 -5.74
C ALA A 24 5.29 8.63 -6.47
N VAL A 25 4.40 8.87 -7.43
CA VAL A 25 4.33 10.15 -8.17
C VAL A 25 3.99 11.31 -7.26
N ALA A 26 3.01 11.15 -6.35
CA ALA A 26 2.64 12.19 -5.40
C ALA A 26 3.79 12.52 -4.44
N PHE A 27 4.53 11.53 -3.95
CA PHE A 27 5.70 11.74 -3.09
C PHE A 27 6.80 12.51 -3.82
N ALA A 28 7.09 12.17 -5.07
CA ALA A 28 8.06 12.90 -5.88
C ALA A 28 7.64 14.36 -6.11
N ARG A 29 6.36 14.60 -6.42
CA ARG A 29 5.78 15.95 -6.60
C ARG A 29 5.84 16.79 -5.32
N GLU A 30 5.82 16.17 -4.16
CA GLU A 30 5.97 16.82 -2.85
C GLU A 30 7.43 16.94 -2.39
N GLY A 31 8.38 16.61 -3.26
CA GLY A 31 9.82 16.84 -3.04
C GLY A 31 10.58 15.70 -2.39
N ALA A 32 9.98 14.49 -2.29
CA ALA A 32 10.70 13.31 -1.84
C ALA A 32 11.60 12.73 -2.93
N SER A 33 12.76 12.18 -2.53
CA SER A 33 13.52 11.25 -3.35
C SER A 33 12.88 9.86 -3.25
N VAL A 34 12.32 9.36 -4.35
CA VAL A 34 11.53 8.12 -4.38
C VAL A 34 12.34 6.98 -4.98
N PHE A 35 12.46 5.86 -4.25
CA PHE A 35 12.89 4.57 -4.79
C PHE A 35 11.65 3.68 -5.01
N ALA A 36 11.30 3.44 -6.27
CA ALA A 36 10.09 2.72 -6.65
C ALA A 36 10.42 1.29 -7.09
N THR A 37 9.64 0.32 -6.61
CA THR A 37 9.83 -1.09 -6.96
C THR A 37 8.53 -1.78 -7.37
N ASP A 38 8.66 -2.73 -8.30
CA ASP A 38 7.58 -3.62 -8.75
C ASP A 38 8.19 -4.88 -9.39
N ILE A 39 7.36 -5.87 -9.67
CA ILE A 39 7.74 -7.02 -10.50
C ILE A 39 7.73 -6.69 -11.99
N ASP A 40 6.94 -5.70 -12.41
CA ASP A 40 6.83 -5.22 -13.80
C ASP A 40 7.86 -4.11 -14.08
N GLU A 41 9.01 -4.52 -14.57
CA GLU A 41 10.12 -3.61 -14.88
C GLU A 41 9.78 -2.64 -16.02
N ASN A 42 9.02 -3.08 -17.02
CA ASN A 42 8.66 -2.24 -18.16
C ASN A 42 7.74 -1.09 -17.73
N ALA A 43 6.76 -1.38 -16.88
CA ALA A 43 5.89 -0.34 -16.34
C ALA A 43 6.64 0.60 -15.38
N LEU A 44 7.62 0.09 -14.59
CA LEU A 44 8.45 0.91 -13.71
C LEU A 44 9.28 1.96 -14.47
N ILE A 45 9.85 1.59 -15.61
CA ILE A 45 10.69 2.52 -16.40
C ILE A 45 9.91 3.78 -16.78
N THR A 46 8.61 3.68 -16.97
CA THR A 46 7.76 4.84 -17.29
C THR A 46 7.68 5.87 -16.15
N LEU A 47 8.02 5.50 -14.91
CA LEU A 47 8.07 6.43 -13.78
C LEU A 47 9.21 7.44 -13.89
N LYS A 48 10.24 7.18 -14.70
CA LYS A 48 11.34 8.13 -14.92
C LYS A 48 10.84 9.43 -15.56
N SER A 49 9.85 9.36 -16.43
CA SER A 49 9.21 10.54 -17.01
C SER A 49 8.36 11.33 -16.02
N GLU A 50 8.01 10.74 -14.88
CA GLU A 50 7.28 11.39 -13.77
C GLU A 50 8.23 11.96 -12.70
N GLY A 51 9.53 11.98 -12.95
CA GLY A 51 10.53 12.50 -12.04
C GLY A 51 11.07 11.52 -11.01
N ILE A 52 10.79 10.21 -11.16
CA ILE A 52 11.29 9.14 -10.28
C ILE A 52 12.46 8.44 -10.96
N ALA A 53 13.68 8.83 -10.60
CA ALA A 53 14.89 8.31 -11.24
C ALA A 53 15.30 6.91 -10.74
N GLU A 54 15.02 6.60 -9.47
CA GLU A 54 15.42 5.36 -8.83
C GLU A 54 14.29 4.33 -8.92
N VAL A 55 14.41 3.37 -9.83
CA VAL A 55 13.47 2.25 -10.00
C VAL A 55 14.21 0.92 -10.04
N ALA A 56 13.60 -0.15 -9.52
CA ALA A 56 14.17 -1.49 -9.59
C ALA A 56 13.08 -2.57 -9.59
N ARG A 57 13.31 -3.63 -10.37
CA ARG A 57 12.49 -4.84 -10.26
C ARG A 57 12.68 -5.48 -8.88
N LEU A 58 11.58 -5.79 -8.19
CA LEU A 58 11.57 -6.47 -6.90
C LEU A 58 10.29 -7.29 -6.74
N ASP A 59 10.42 -8.58 -6.50
CA ASP A 59 9.34 -9.39 -5.94
C ASP A 59 9.40 -9.26 -4.40
N ALA A 60 8.39 -8.61 -3.82
CA ALA A 60 8.30 -8.42 -2.37
C ALA A 60 8.11 -9.74 -1.59
N ARG A 61 7.89 -10.86 -2.26
CA ARG A 61 7.84 -12.20 -1.66
C ARG A 61 9.23 -12.82 -1.49
N ASP A 62 10.23 -12.32 -2.19
CA ASP A 62 11.62 -12.79 -2.09
C ASP A 62 12.36 -12.07 -0.95
N THR A 63 12.54 -12.76 0.18
CA THR A 63 13.21 -12.20 1.36
C THR A 63 14.66 -11.80 1.07
N ALA A 64 15.39 -12.56 0.25
CA ALA A 64 16.80 -12.27 -0.07
C ALA A 64 16.89 -11.00 -0.93
N ALA A 65 16.04 -10.89 -1.96
CA ALA A 65 15.96 -9.72 -2.81
C ALA A 65 15.54 -8.45 -2.04
N VAL A 66 14.56 -8.57 -1.13
CA VAL A 66 14.14 -7.45 -0.25
C VAL A 66 15.31 -6.98 0.62
N ASN A 67 16.01 -7.90 1.29
CA ASN A 67 17.15 -7.55 2.15
C ASN A 67 18.31 -6.92 1.35
N ALA A 68 18.64 -7.48 0.19
CA ALA A 68 19.66 -6.92 -0.69
C ALA A 68 19.30 -5.51 -1.19
N THR A 69 18.03 -5.31 -1.54
CA THR A 69 17.52 -4.00 -1.96
C THR A 69 17.56 -3.00 -0.82
N ALA A 70 17.11 -3.37 0.38
CA ALA A 70 17.17 -2.50 1.55
C ALA A 70 18.61 -2.09 1.89
N LYS A 71 19.57 -3.02 1.83
CA LYS A 71 20.98 -2.72 2.03
C LYS A 71 21.53 -1.73 0.98
N ARG A 72 21.14 -1.90 -0.29
CA ARG A 72 21.53 -1.01 -1.39
C ARG A 72 20.93 0.39 -1.26
N VAL A 73 19.65 0.48 -0.91
CA VAL A 73 18.92 1.74 -0.74
C VAL A 73 19.40 2.49 0.49
N GLY A 74 19.71 1.77 1.56
CA GLY A 74 20.09 2.37 2.83
C GLY A 74 18.92 3.02 3.56
N LYS A 75 19.18 4.11 4.28
CA LYS A 75 18.16 4.81 5.08
C LYS A 75 17.03 5.35 4.20
N VAL A 76 15.80 5.16 4.67
CA VAL A 76 14.61 5.84 4.17
C VAL A 76 13.84 6.48 5.33
N ASP A 77 13.15 7.58 5.04
CA ASP A 77 12.29 8.28 5.99
C ASP A 77 10.83 7.80 5.86
N ILE A 78 10.49 7.26 4.69
CA ILE A 78 9.13 6.82 4.35
C ILE A 78 9.19 5.43 3.73
N LEU A 79 8.41 4.49 4.28
CA LEU A 79 8.19 3.17 3.68
C LEU A 79 6.71 3.03 3.32
N LEU A 80 6.39 2.91 2.02
CA LEU A 80 5.03 2.64 1.56
C LEU A 80 4.91 1.22 0.99
N ASN A 81 4.07 0.42 1.62
CA ASN A 81 3.79 -0.96 1.25
C ASN A 81 2.44 -1.05 0.52
N ALA A 82 2.48 -1.15 -0.81
CA ALA A 82 1.29 -1.24 -1.66
C ALA A 82 1.13 -2.59 -2.37
N ALA A 83 2.09 -3.51 -2.22
CA ALA A 83 1.98 -4.83 -2.82
C ALA A 83 0.76 -5.59 -2.27
N GLY A 84 -0.01 -6.21 -3.17
CA GLY A 84 -1.18 -6.97 -2.77
C GLY A 84 -1.96 -7.55 -3.93
N PHE A 85 -2.76 -8.56 -3.61
CA PHE A 85 -3.61 -9.31 -4.54
C PHE A 85 -5.01 -9.48 -3.94
N VAL A 86 -6.03 -9.43 -4.78
CA VAL A 86 -7.43 -9.62 -4.39
C VAL A 86 -7.89 -11.01 -4.83
N HIS A 87 -7.85 -11.98 -3.94
CA HIS A 87 -8.48 -13.27 -4.17
C HIS A 87 -10.02 -13.10 -4.19
N HIS A 88 -10.68 -13.81 -5.11
CA HIS A 88 -12.13 -13.81 -5.26
C HIS A 88 -12.66 -15.23 -5.01
N GLY A 89 -13.35 -15.42 -3.90
CA GLY A 89 -13.94 -16.69 -3.54
C GLY A 89 -14.42 -16.72 -2.10
N THR A 90 -15.28 -17.70 -1.81
CA THR A 90 -15.71 -18.09 -0.46
C THR A 90 -14.67 -19.00 0.19
N VAL A 91 -14.92 -19.43 1.45
CA VAL A 91 -14.05 -20.42 2.12
C VAL A 91 -13.99 -21.75 1.37
N LEU A 92 -15.09 -22.16 0.71
CA LEU A 92 -15.16 -23.42 -0.03
C LEU A 92 -14.44 -23.38 -1.39
N GLN A 93 -14.08 -22.18 -1.87
CA GLN A 93 -13.43 -21.96 -3.15
C GLN A 93 -11.97 -21.52 -3.02
N CYS A 94 -11.52 -21.27 -1.80
CA CYS A 94 -10.16 -20.88 -1.48
C CYS A 94 -9.34 -22.14 -1.17
N SER A 95 -8.44 -22.51 -2.06
CA SER A 95 -7.50 -23.61 -1.77
C SER A 95 -6.45 -23.20 -0.73
N ASP A 96 -5.70 -24.15 -0.19
CA ASP A 96 -4.60 -23.86 0.73
C ASP A 96 -3.51 -23.05 0.03
N GLU A 97 -3.25 -23.32 -1.26
CA GLU A 97 -2.28 -22.58 -2.08
C GLU A 97 -2.72 -21.12 -2.28
N ASP A 98 -4.03 -20.87 -2.54
CA ASP A 98 -4.59 -19.51 -2.65
C ASP A 98 -4.49 -18.76 -1.33
N PHE A 99 -4.75 -19.47 -0.23
CA PHE A 99 -4.63 -18.92 1.12
C PHE A 99 -3.19 -18.52 1.41
N ASP A 100 -2.24 -19.43 1.22
CA ASP A 100 -0.82 -19.20 1.47
C ASP A 100 -0.26 -18.10 0.57
N PHE A 101 -0.59 -18.10 -0.72
CA PHE A 101 -0.20 -17.04 -1.65
C PHE A 101 -0.73 -15.67 -1.22
N SER A 102 -2.01 -15.62 -0.81
CA SER A 102 -2.64 -14.38 -0.37
C SER A 102 -1.96 -13.81 0.89
N PHE A 103 -1.65 -14.66 1.88
CA PHE A 103 -0.91 -14.24 3.07
C PHE A 103 0.53 -13.90 2.76
N ASP A 104 1.21 -14.65 1.90
CA ASP A 104 2.61 -14.38 1.53
C ASP A 104 2.74 -13.03 0.83
N LEU A 105 1.83 -12.71 -0.11
CA LEU A 105 1.88 -11.45 -0.85
C LEU A 105 1.30 -10.27 -0.05
N ASN A 106 0.12 -10.42 0.59
CA ASN A 106 -0.56 -9.28 1.21
C ASN A 106 -0.02 -8.92 2.60
N VAL A 107 0.53 -9.90 3.35
CA VAL A 107 0.94 -9.72 4.74
C VAL A 107 2.45 -9.89 4.90
N LYS A 108 2.98 -11.04 4.46
CA LYS A 108 4.39 -11.38 4.69
C LYS A 108 5.34 -10.51 3.85
N SER A 109 4.90 -10.00 2.69
CA SER A 109 5.66 -9.01 1.93
C SER A 109 5.90 -7.74 2.75
N MET A 110 4.85 -7.23 3.44
CA MET A 110 4.96 -6.06 4.32
C MET A 110 5.84 -6.33 5.54
N HIS A 111 5.72 -7.52 6.14
CA HIS A 111 6.64 -7.95 7.20
C HIS A 111 8.09 -7.92 6.71
N ARG A 112 8.38 -8.45 5.51
CA ARG A 112 9.75 -8.47 4.95
C ARG A 112 10.31 -7.08 4.77
N THR A 113 9.54 -6.18 4.13
CA THR A 113 10.00 -4.81 3.88
C THR A 113 10.17 -4.02 5.16
N ILE A 114 9.21 -4.09 6.11
CA ILE A 114 9.32 -3.44 7.42
C ILE A 114 10.57 -3.95 8.15
N ARG A 115 10.75 -5.27 8.25
CA ARG A 115 11.91 -5.86 8.92
C ARG A 115 13.25 -5.44 8.29
N ALA A 116 13.28 -5.27 6.97
CA ALA A 116 14.49 -4.91 6.24
C ALA A 116 14.85 -3.43 6.39
N PHE A 117 13.87 -2.52 6.41
CA PHE A 117 14.12 -1.07 6.46
C PHE A 117 14.10 -0.50 7.88
N LEU A 118 13.36 -1.09 8.81
CA LEU A 118 13.17 -0.57 10.15
C LEU A 118 14.49 -0.30 10.91
N PRO A 119 15.52 -1.16 10.86
CA PRO A 119 16.79 -0.86 11.54
C PRO A 119 17.39 0.48 11.09
N SER A 120 17.49 0.72 9.77
CA SER A 120 18.06 1.96 9.24
C SER A 120 17.16 3.19 9.48
N MET A 121 15.84 3.00 9.55
CA MET A 121 14.91 4.07 9.96
C MET A 121 15.14 4.46 11.42
N LEU A 122 15.32 3.49 12.31
CA LEU A 122 15.59 3.71 13.74
C LEU A 122 16.95 4.40 13.96
N GLU A 123 18.00 3.97 13.27
CA GLU A 123 19.32 4.63 13.29
C GLU A 123 19.24 6.07 12.78
N GLY A 124 18.32 6.33 11.85
CA GLY A 124 18.07 7.66 11.32
C GLY A 124 17.19 8.56 12.17
N GLY A 125 16.76 8.11 13.36
CA GLY A 125 15.94 8.90 14.28
C GLY A 125 14.42 8.75 14.07
N GLY A 126 13.97 7.83 13.24
CA GLY A 126 12.55 7.54 13.03
C GLY A 126 12.09 7.61 11.56
N GLY A 127 10.78 7.61 11.37
CA GLY A 127 10.19 7.68 10.03
C GLY A 127 8.70 7.29 10.00
N SER A 128 8.13 7.27 8.81
CA SER A 128 6.73 6.92 8.59
C SER A 128 6.58 5.66 7.73
N ILE A 129 5.82 4.69 8.25
CA ILE A 129 5.41 3.48 7.53
C ILE A 129 3.94 3.60 7.18
N VAL A 130 3.60 3.44 5.89
CA VAL A 130 2.24 3.48 5.38
C VAL A 130 1.93 2.16 4.67
N ASN A 131 0.97 1.41 5.19
CA ASN A 131 0.55 0.13 4.62
C ASN A 131 -0.79 0.27 3.89
N ILE A 132 -0.94 -0.31 2.71
CA ILE A 132 -2.23 -0.33 2.02
C ILE A 132 -3.03 -1.56 2.47
N ALA A 133 -3.99 -1.33 3.35
CA ALA A 133 -4.97 -2.32 3.80
C ALA A 133 -6.22 -2.32 2.88
N SER A 134 -7.42 -2.38 3.44
CA SER A 134 -8.69 -2.26 2.70
C SER A 134 -9.85 -1.99 3.69
N ALA A 135 -10.89 -1.30 3.25
CA ALA A 135 -12.16 -1.27 3.98
C ALA A 135 -12.72 -2.69 4.14
N ALA A 136 -12.58 -3.53 3.10
CA ALA A 136 -12.91 -4.95 3.19
C ALA A 136 -11.96 -5.69 4.14
N GLY A 137 -12.52 -6.34 5.13
CA GLY A 137 -11.80 -7.10 6.16
C GLY A 137 -11.43 -6.29 7.40
N VAL A 138 -11.21 -4.97 7.28
CA VAL A 138 -10.91 -4.12 8.44
C VAL A 138 -12.18 -3.51 9.05
N PHE A 139 -13.07 -2.98 8.22
CA PHE A 139 -14.29 -2.28 8.66
C PHE A 139 -15.57 -3.01 8.26
N LYS A 140 -15.58 -3.73 7.13
CA LYS A 140 -16.74 -4.41 6.61
C LYS A 140 -16.37 -5.74 5.96
N ALA A 141 -17.16 -6.76 6.16
CA ALA A 141 -17.06 -7.99 5.37
C ALA A 141 -17.59 -7.74 3.96
N ALA A 142 -16.97 -8.33 2.97
CA ALA A 142 -17.41 -8.30 1.58
C ALA A 142 -17.61 -9.73 1.06
N PRO A 143 -18.72 -10.06 0.40
CA PRO A 143 -18.93 -11.36 -0.21
C PRO A 143 -17.80 -11.72 -1.17
N ASN A 144 -17.42 -13.00 -1.20
CA ASN A 144 -16.34 -13.51 -2.04
C ASN A 144 -14.97 -12.84 -1.82
N ARG A 145 -14.71 -12.43 -0.57
CA ARG A 145 -13.42 -11.86 -0.14
C ARG A 145 -12.87 -12.55 1.10
N TYR A 146 -13.11 -13.86 1.22
CA TYR A 146 -12.77 -14.65 2.40
C TYR A 146 -11.30 -14.43 2.83
N VAL A 147 -10.33 -14.96 2.09
CA VAL A 147 -8.91 -14.82 2.45
C VAL A 147 -8.40 -13.40 2.27
N TYR A 148 -8.87 -12.67 1.25
CA TYR A 148 -8.50 -11.28 1.06
C TYR A 148 -8.84 -10.42 2.28
N GLY A 149 -10.07 -10.53 2.80
CA GLY A 149 -10.48 -9.82 4.01
C GLY A 149 -9.63 -10.18 5.22
N ALA A 150 -9.35 -11.47 5.42
CA ALA A 150 -8.47 -11.94 6.48
C ALA A 150 -7.06 -11.33 6.40
N THR A 151 -6.47 -11.29 5.19
CA THR A 151 -5.14 -10.68 4.99
C THR A 151 -5.15 -9.17 5.30
N LYS A 152 -6.21 -8.44 4.93
CA LYS A 152 -6.29 -6.99 5.16
C LYS A 152 -6.55 -6.64 6.62
N ALA A 153 -7.29 -7.48 7.35
CA ALA A 153 -7.41 -7.40 8.81
C ALA A 153 -6.03 -7.64 9.48
N ALA A 154 -5.27 -8.64 9.01
CA ALA A 154 -3.92 -8.90 9.50
C ALA A 154 -2.97 -7.72 9.26
N VAL A 155 -3.05 -7.03 8.11
CA VAL A 155 -2.27 -5.80 7.85
C VAL A 155 -2.60 -4.69 8.85
N ALA A 156 -3.87 -4.49 9.19
CA ALA A 156 -4.27 -3.48 10.19
C ALA A 156 -3.73 -3.84 11.59
N ALA A 157 -3.74 -5.12 11.96
CA ALA A 157 -3.17 -5.60 13.22
C ALA A 157 -1.64 -5.41 13.26
N LEU A 158 -0.93 -5.84 12.20
CA LEU A 158 0.51 -5.66 12.05
C LEU A 158 0.90 -4.16 12.15
N THR A 159 0.13 -3.28 11.54
CA THR A 159 0.34 -1.82 11.59
C THR A 159 0.31 -1.31 13.03
N ARG A 160 -0.70 -1.72 13.82
CA ARG A 160 -0.81 -1.33 15.23
C ARG A 160 0.33 -1.88 16.08
N SER A 161 0.74 -3.12 15.85
CA SER A 161 1.84 -3.72 16.59
C SER A 161 3.16 -2.99 16.34
N VAL A 162 3.49 -2.70 15.07
CA VAL A 162 4.71 -1.94 14.72
C VAL A 162 4.67 -0.53 15.33
N ALA A 163 3.51 0.13 15.30
CA ALA A 163 3.36 1.44 15.94
C ALA A 163 3.62 1.35 17.46
N ALA A 164 2.99 0.40 18.14
CA ALA A 164 3.12 0.24 19.59
C ALA A 164 4.57 -0.05 20.01
N ASP A 165 5.27 -0.90 19.27
CA ASP A 165 6.63 -1.33 19.60
C ASP A 165 7.68 -0.20 19.41
N PHE A 166 7.46 0.72 18.46
CA PHE A 166 8.50 1.66 18.01
C PHE A 166 8.12 3.15 18.10
N ILE A 167 6.94 3.50 18.64
CA ILE A 167 6.49 4.88 18.79
C ILE A 167 7.48 5.74 19.59
N THR A 168 8.02 5.22 20.68
CA THR A 168 9.01 5.92 21.52
C THR A 168 10.36 6.11 20.83
N ARG A 169 10.57 5.45 19.71
CA ARG A 169 11.77 5.53 18.88
C ARG A 169 11.55 6.31 17.58
N GLY A 170 10.46 7.12 17.50
CA GLY A 170 10.18 8.00 16.38
C GLY A 170 9.57 7.34 15.16
N ILE A 171 9.14 6.08 15.24
CA ILE A 171 8.43 5.41 14.12
C ILE A 171 6.93 5.61 14.24
N ARG A 172 6.32 6.15 13.20
CA ARG A 172 4.88 6.12 12.99
C ARG A 172 4.54 5.02 12.00
N CYS A 173 3.49 4.26 12.27
CA CYS A 173 3.02 3.22 11.36
C CYS A 173 1.51 3.31 11.26
N ASN A 174 0.99 3.54 10.06
CA ASN A 174 -0.44 3.67 9.79
C ASN A 174 -0.84 2.80 8.59
N CYS A 175 -2.11 2.47 8.46
CA CYS A 175 -2.60 1.89 7.22
C CYS A 175 -3.75 2.68 6.63
N ILE A 176 -3.82 2.69 5.30
CA ILE A 176 -4.94 3.24 4.54
C ILE A 176 -5.87 2.08 4.18
N CYS A 177 -7.16 2.27 4.35
CA CYS A 177 -8.20 1.29 4.09
C CYS A 177 -9.14 1.80 2.97
N PRO A 178 -8.75 1.63 1.69
CA PRO A 178 -9.57 2.08 0.58
C PRO A 178 -10.87 1.28 0.44
N GLY A 179 -11.92 1.95 -0.06
CA GLY A 179 -13.05 1.30 -0.71
C GLY A 179 -12.68 0.80 -2.12
N THR A 180 -13.60 0.92 -3.07
CA THR A 180 -13.30 0.54 -4.45
C THR A 180 -12.64 1.69 -5.19
N ILE A 181 -11.37 1.48 -5.56
CA ILE A 181 -10.54 2.46 -6.28
C ILE A 181 -10.37 2.02 -7.73
N GLU A 182 -10.57 2.97 -8.66
CA GLU A 182 -10.35 2.74 -10.09
C GLU A 182 -8.86 2.54 -10.37
N THR A 183 -8.47 1.31 -10.56
CA THR A 183 -7.10 0.86 -10.85
C THR A 183 -7.13 -0.16 -11.98
N PRO A 184 -6.02 -0.40 -12.70
CA PRO A 184 -5.97 -1.44 -13.73
C PRO A 184 -6.47 -2.81 -13.24
N SER A 185 -6.07 -3.23 -12.05
CA SER A 185 -6.54 -4.48 -11.44
C SER A 185 -8.05 -4.48 -11.16
N MET A 186 -8.64 -3.35 -10.76
CA MET A 186 -10.09 -3.25 -10.54
C MET A 186 -10.83 -3.32 -11.88
N LEU A 187 -10.33 -2.61 -12.90
CA LEU A 187 -10.93 -2.62 -14.25
C LEU A 187 -10.91 -4.02 -14.87
N GLN A 188 -9.82 -4.78 -14.69
CA GLN A 188 -9.76 -6.19 -15.12
C GLN A 188 -10.84 -7.04 -14.42
N ARG A 189 -11.03 -6.88 -13.12
CA ARG A 189 -12.09 -7.58 -12.39
C ARG A 189 -13.50 -7.15 -12.79
N ALA A 190 -13.69 -5.88 -13.12
CA ALA A 190 -14.96 -5.37 -13.64
C ALA A 190 -15.26 -5.97 -15.01
N ALA A 191 -14.26 -6.02 -15.90
CA ALA A 191 -14.41 -6.65 -17.22
C ALA A 191 -14.71 -8.16 -17.10
N ALA A 192 -14.05 -8.87 -16.19
CA ALA A 192 -14.30 -10.29 -15.93
C ALA A 192 -15.72 -10.57 -15.37
N ALA A 193 -16.34 -9.59 -14.72
CA ALA A 193 -17.72 -9.70 -14.25
C ALA A 193 -18.78 -9.52 -15.37
N GLY A 194 -18.35 -9.18 -16.60
CA GLY A 194 -19.23 -9.00 -17.75
C GLY A 194 -19.93 -7.64 -17.83
N PRO A 195 -20.98 -7.53 -18.67
CA PRO A 195 -21.75 -6.30 -18.78
C PRO A 195 -22.29 -5.82 -17.43
N GLY A 196 -22.14 -4.52 -17.13
CA GLY A 196 -22.52 -3.95 -15.84
C GLY A 196 -21.52 -4.17 -14.70
N GLY A 197 -20.38 -4.81 -14.96
CA GLY A 197 -19.38 -5.11 -13.94
C GLY A 197 -18.81 -3.85 -13.27
N ARG A 198 -18.60 -2.75 -14.01
CA ARG A 198 -18.14 -1.48 -13.44
C ARG A 198 -19.22 -0.85 -12.56
N GLU A 199 -20.45 -0.82 -13.03
CA GLU A 199 -21.62 -0.29 -12.33
C GLU A 199 -21.86 -1.03 -11.01
N MET A 200 -21.67 -2.35 -10.99
CA MET A 200 -21.71 -3.16 -9.77
C MET A 200 -20.68 -2.69 -8.72
N PHE A 201 -19.50 -2.24 -9.14
CA PHE A 201 -18.52 -1.68 -8.22
C PHE A 201 -18.88 -0.26 -7.79
N VAL A 202 -19.41 0.57 -8.68
CA VAL A 202 -19.89 1.93 -8.37
C VAL A 202 -21.01 1.90 -7.36
N SER A 203 -22.01 1.04 -7.53
CA SER A 203 -23.19 0.95 -6.65
C SER A 203 -22.88 0.58 -5.19
N ARG A 204 -21.66 0.14 -4.92
CA ARG A 204 -21.20 -0.14 -3.54
C ARG A 204 -20.87 1.12 -2.77
N GLN A 205 -20.53 2.20 -3.45
CA GLN A 205 -20.14 3.45 -2.83
C GLN A 205 -21.34 4.43 -2.81
N PRO A 206 -21.81 4.89 -1.64
CA PRO A 206 -22.86 5.90 -1.54
C PRO A 206 -22.54 7.21 -2.26
N MET A 207 -21.24 7.51 -2.50
CA MET A 207 -20.84 8.65 -3.33
C MET A 207 -21.07 8.43 -4.83
N GLU A 208 -21.67 7.31 -5.25
CA GLU A 208 -22.03 6.96 -6.63
C GLU A 208 -20.87 7.03 -7.65
N ARG A 209 -19.64 6.87 -7.18
CA ARG A 209 -18.44 6.81 -8.01
C ARG A 209 -17.37 5.92 -7.39
N LEU A 210 -16.44 5.50 -8.22
CA LEU A 210 -15.20 4.90 -7.74
C LEU A 210 -14.28 5.99 -7.16
N GLY A 211 -13.50 5.62 -6.15
CA GLY A 211 -12.39 6.46 -5.72
C GLY A 211 -11.25 6.43 -6.74
N THR A 212 -10.42 7.45 -6.75
CA THR A 212 -9.23 7.53 -7.60
C THR A 212 -7.98 7.13 -6.80
N ALA A 213 -6.95 6.65 -7.50
CA ALA A 213 -5.66 6.37 -6.88
C ALA A 213 -5.01 7.66 -6.31
N GLN A 214 -5.30 8.82 -6.89
CA GLN A 214 -4.83 10.13 -6.44
C GLN A 214 -5.44 10.54 -5.09
N GLU A 215 -6.71 10.19 -4.83
CA GLU A 215 -7.35 10.44 -3.53
C GLU A 215 -6.65 9.63 -2.43
N ILE A 216 -6.25 8.37 -2.72
CA ILE A 216 -5.46 7.57 -1.79
C ILE A 216 -4.05 8.16 -1.60
N ALA A 217 -3.43 8.62 -2.68
CA ALA A 217 -2.10 9.22 -2.63
C ALA A 217 -2.08 10.53 -1.81
N ALA A 218 -3.14 11.33 -1.83
CA ALA A 218 -3.26 12.53 -1.00
C ALA A 218 -3.20 12.20 0.50
N LEU A 219 -3.90 11.15 0.94
CA LEU A 219 -3.83 10.67 2.31
C LEU A 219 -2.45 10.06 2.63
N ALA A 220 -1.85 9.34 1.67
CA ALA A 220 -0.51 8.78 1.85
C ALA A 220 0.55 9.89 2.03
N VAL A 221 0.46 11.00 1.30
CA VAL A 221 1.32 12.17 1.47
C VAL A 221 1.14 12.76 2.89
N TYR A 222 -0.08 12.96 3.37
CA TYR A 222 -0.34 13.41 4.74
C TYR A 222 0.34 12.48 5.76
N LEU A 223 0.11 11.17 5.67
CA LEU A 223 0.67 10.20 6.60
C LEU A 223 2.20 10.10 6.53
N ALA A 224 2.80 10.36 5.38
CA ALA A 224 4.23 10.40 5.16
C ALA A 224 4.89 11.70 5.67
N SER A 225 4.14 12.78 5.76
CA SER A 225 4.63 14.12 6.13
C SER A 225 4.67 14.35 7.63
N ASP A 226 5.29 15.46 8.04
CA ASP A 226 5.37 15.88 9.45
C ASP A 226 4.02 16.44 9.96
N GLU A 227 3.06 16.74 9.06
CA GLU A 227 1.70 17.12 9.44
C GLU A 227 0.96 16.02 10.22
N SER A 228 1.35 14.77 10.03
CA SER A 228 0.80 13.61 10.75
C SER A 228 1.64 13.18 11.96
N ALA A 229 2.44 14.09 12.54
CA ALA A 229 3.35 13.77 13.64
C ALA A 229 2.65 13.16 14.87
N PHE A 230 1.37 13.45 15.08
CA PHE A 230 0.57 12.89 16.19
C PHE A 230 -0.37 11.75 15.75
N THR A 231 -0.13 11.15 14.56
CA THR A 231 -0.98 10.12 13.96
C THR A 231 -0.19 8.83 13.78
N THR A 232 -0.49 7.80 14.58
CA THR A 232 0.15 6.48 14.48
C THR A 232 -0.78 5.37 14.98
N GLY A 233 -0.59 4.15 14.49
CA GLY A 233 -1.38 2.97 14.87
C GLY A 233 -2.81 2.96 14.32
N VAL A 234 -3.14 3.82 13.35
CA VAL A 234 -4.51 4.04 12.90
C VAL A 234 -4.77 3.38 11.54
N ALA A 235 -5.95 2.78 11.41
CA ALA A 235 -6.52 2.36 10.13
C ALA A 235 -7.40 3.50 9.59
N HIS A 236 -6.93 4.17 8.54
CA HIS A 236 -7.59 5.33 7.93
C HIS A 236 -8.54 4.88 6.83
N LEU A 237 -9.84 5.03 7.06
CA LEU A 237 -10.86 4.70 6.09
C LEU A 237 -10.99 5.78 5.02
N ILE A 238 -11.05 5.36 3.75
CA ILE A 238 -11.30 6.22 2.59
C ILE A 238 -12.05 5.39 1.53
N ASP A 239 -13.39 5.36 1.61
CA ASP A 239 -14.20 4.36 0.95
C ASP A 239 -15.47 4.88 0.25
N GLY A 240 -15.65 6.19 0.17
CA GLY A 240 -16.84 6.79 -0.44
C GLY A 240 -18.14 6.45 0.28
N GLY A 241 -18.05 6.15 1.59
CA GLY A 241 -19.20 5.81 2.44
C GLY A 241 -19.61 4.33 2.40
N TRP A 242 -18.83 3.45 1.74
CA TRP A 242 -19.19 2.04 1.59
C TRP A 242 -19.42 1.30 2.92
N THR A 243 -18.80 1.74 3.99
CA THR A 243 -18.93 1.09 5.32
C THR A 243 -19.99 1.69 6.23
N LEU A 244 -20.70 2.73 5.78
CA LEU A 244 -21.84 3.32 6.51
C LEU A 244 -23.01 2.37 6.65
#